data_05ee3defcd4d709ff749a250f065e429
#
_entry.id   05ee3defcd4d709ff749a250f065e429
#
_cell.length_a   1.000
_cell.length_b   1.000
_cell.length_c   1.000
_cell.angle_alpha   90.00
_cell.angle_beta   90.00
_cell.angle_gamma   90.00
#
_symmetry.space_group_name_H-M   'P 1'
#
loop_
_entity.id
_entity.type
_entity.pdbx_description
1 polymer ?
#
loop_
_entity_poly.entity_id
_entity_poly.type
_entity_poly.pdbx_seq_one_letter_code
_entity_poly.pdbx_strand_id
1 'polypeptide(L)'
;MTRVIGDPVLGQTLVASANKWGGWAVMLTAPLLGAMVDRLGPRKPWLAGVVATLVMLIAALWFTPPTGAALPHGAVIAIIAGITAMFAYHEMLHNALLRPAAGMAGAGRASGLALAGGNAVSVVLLVTILVAFALPGKVGWNWLPAAPLFGLDRALGEPDRITTLIVAGIMAVGAIPLFHRVPDMARSALSLPQAFRAGAGDLAQLVREARGHRNPLIFLAARMIFTDGMTAILVFGGLYAAGVMHWGMLEMLGYGITLSIAAVAGGLLAGVLDDRIGPKLAVKLELALLIIVQTLVLGMGRDRILFQPWSGPKLWDGPMFTTLPEIVFLGLGSVLAIAITAAYASSRTLLTRVAPPDKMGVFFGLYVLSGSATMWLGPLLVESATRLGGTQAWGMAPVVGMLLIGLVILMFVRGGEPIARQTAG
;
A
#
# COMPACT_ATOMS: atom_id res chain seq x y z
N MET A 1 -11.93 -12.71 1.53
CA MET A 1 -13.20 -12.05 1.88
C MET A 1 -14.35 -12.43 0.95
N THR A 2 -14.23 -12.35 -0.38
CA THR A 2 -15.32 -12.76 -1.30
C THR A 2 -15.79 -14.19 -1.08
N ARG A 3 -14.90 -15.15 -0.78
CA ARG A 3 -15.26 -16.53 -0.47
C ARG A 3 -15.80 -16.75 0.96
N VAL A 4 -15.38 -15.91 1.91
CA VAL A 4 -15.84 -15.98 3.31
C VAL A 4 -17.27 -15.46 3.43
N ILE A 5 -17.62 -14.44 2.64
CA ILE A 5 -18.89 -13.73 2.70
C ILE A 5 -19.83 -14.16 1.56
N GLY A 6 -19.29 -14.70 0.47
CA GLY A 6 -20.06 -15.12 -0.72
C GLY A 6 -20.56 -13.97 -1.61
N ASP A 7 -20.48 -12.73 -1.14
CA ASP A 7 -20.89 -11.51 -1.85
C ASP A 7 -19.72 -10.57 -2.02
N PRO A 8 -19.28 -10.28 -3.27
CA PRO A 8 -18.17 -9.37 -3.55
C PRO A 8 -18.41 -7.92 -3.09
N VAL A 9 -19.66 -7.43 -3.22
CA VAL A 9 -20.03 -6.04 -2.85
C VAL A 9 -19.99 -5.88 -1.33
N LEU A 10 -20.59 -6.82 -0.60
CA LEU A 10 -20.55 -6.85 0.85
C LEU A 10 -19.11 -7.04 1.36
N GLY A 11 -18.33 -7.91 0.70
CA GLY A 11 -16.92 -8.13 0.99
C GLY A 11 -16.08 -6.86 0.87
N GLN A 12 -16.25 -6.11 -0.22
CA GLN A 12 -15.58 -4.82 -0.42
C GLN A 12 -15.99 -3.80 0.65
N THR A 13 -17.27 -3.72 0.94
CA THR A 13 -17.81 -2.79 1.95
C THR A 13 -17.23 -3.08 3.34
N LEU A 14 -17.17 -4.34 3.76
CA LEU A 14 -16.64 -4.73 5.09
C LEU A 14 -15.13 -4.49 5.20
N VAL A 15 -14.36 -4.78 4.15
CA VAL A 15 -12.92 -4.49 4.11
C VAL A 15 -12.68 -2.97 4.14
N ALA A 16 -13.48 -2.20 3.40
CA ALA A 16 -13.38 -0.74 3.42
C ALA A 16 -13.74 -0.16 4.79
N SER A 17 -14.79 -0.68 5.43
CA SER A 17 -15.15 -0.30 6.81
C SER A 17 -14.02 -0.61 7.79
N ALA A 18 -13.41 -1.79 7.72
CA ALA A 18 -12.29 -2.16 8.57
C ALA A 18 -11.08 -1.22 8.39
N ASN A 19 -10.70 -0.95 7.14
CA ASN A 19 -9.59 -0.04 6.83
C ASN A 19 -9.90 1.41 7.25
N LYS A 20 -11.14 1.86 7.12
CA LYS A 20 -11.59 3.17 7.61
C LYS A 20 -11.37 3.30 9.12
N TRP A 21 -11.81 2.32 9.91
CA TRP A 21 -11.61 2.33 11.36
C TRP A 21 -10.14 2.24 11.75
N GLY A 22 -9.35 1.40 11.07
CA GLY A 22 -7.90 1.38 11.23
C GLY A 22 -7.26 2.72 10.89
N GLY A 23 -7.68 3.35 9.80
CA GLY A 23 -7.22 4.68 9.38
C GLY A 23 -7.55 5.79 10.40
N TRP A 24 -8.75 5.78 10.98
CA TRP A 24 -9.11 6.70 12.09
C TRP A 24 -8.19 6.52 13.30
N ALA A 25 -7.94 5.25 13.69
CA ALA A 25 -7.03 4.97 14.80
C ALA A 25 -5.62 5.53 14.51
N VAL A 26 -5.10 5.31 13.29
CA VAL A 26 -3.78 5.82 12.86
C VAL A 26 -3.75 7.34 12.85
N MET A 27 -4.73 8.01 12.27
CA MET A 27 -4.81 9.47 12.21
C MET A 27 -4.73 10.11 13.61
N LEU A 28 -5.46 9.55 14.56
CA LEU A 28 -5.54 10.10 15.91
C LEU A 28 -4.29 9.81 16.76
N THR A 29 -3.63 8.68 16.54
CA THR A 29 -2.60 8.19 17.47
C THR A 29 -1.19 8.16 16.87
N ALA A 30 -1.00 7.90 15.57
CA ALA A 30 0.33 7.74 14.99
C ALA A 30 1.22 8.98 15.13
N PRO A 31 0.75 10.22 14.88
CA PRO A 31 1.58 11.40 15.05
C PRO A 31 2.07 11.58 16.50
N LEU A 32 1.18 11.35 17.46
CA LEU A 32 1.49 11.46 18.89
C LEU A 32 2.39 10.33 19.36
N LEU A 33 2.14 9.10 18.90
CA LEU A 33 2.99 7.94 19.20
C LEU A 33 4.41 8.16 18.65
N GLY A 34 4.55 8.60 17.41
CA GLY A 34 5.83 8.89 16.80
C GLY A 34 6.62 9.95 17.56
N ALA A 35 5.99 11.09 17.82
CA ALA A 35 6.61 12.19 18.56
C ALA A 35 6.97 11.82 20.01
N MET A 36 6.14 11.02 20.69
CA MET A 36 6.41 10.50 22.03
C MET A 36 7.62 9.55 22.01
N VAL A 37 7.66 8.59 21.08
CA VAL A 37 8.76 7.61 20.95
C VAL A 37 10.06 8.32 20.62
N ASP A 38 10.05 9.35 19.78
CA ASP A 38 11.24 10.17 19.49
C ASP A 38 11.83 10.84 20.73
N ARG A 39 10.99 11.26 21.67
CA ARG A 39 11.40 11.84 22.95
C ARG A 39 11.86 10.81 23.98
N LEU A 40 11.37 9.57 23.91
CA LEU A 40 11.78 8.49 24.81
C LEU A 40 13.14 7.88 24.41
N GLY A 41 13.49 7.89 23.13
CA GLY A 41 14.71 7.36 22.55
C GLY A 41 14.58 5.95 22.02
N PRO A 42 14.43 4.87 22.82
CA PRO A 42 14.41 3.51 22.30
C PRO A 42 13.16 3.23 21.46
N ARG A 43 13.36 2.79 20.22
CA ARG A 43 12.28 2.48 19.27
C ARG A 43 11.99 0.99 19.16
N LYS A 44 13.01 0.15 19.37
CA LYS A 44 12.88 -1.31 19.24
C LYS A 44 11.83 -1.94 20.16
N PRO A 45 11.69 -1.57 21.45
CA PRO A 45 10.65 -2.16 22.29
C PRO A 45 9.23 -1.90 21.75
N TRP A 46 8.96 -0.70 21.25
CA TRP A 46 7.69 -0.33 20.62
C TRP A 46 7.46 -1.11 19.33
N LEU A 47 8.48 -1.17 18.47
CA LEU A 47 8.43 -1.94 17.24
C LEU A 47 8.22 -3.43 17.50
N ALA A 48 8.85 -4.00 18.52
CA ALA A 48 8.66 -5.41 18.90
C ALA A 48 7.21 -5.70 19.31
N GLY A 49 6.60 -4.83 20.12
CA GLY A 49 5.18 -4.93 20.49
C GLY A 49 4.26 -4.86 19.27
N VAL A 50 4.53 -3.91 18.36
CA VAL A 50 3.75 -3.74 17.13
C VAL A 50 3.90 -4.96 16.21
N VAL A 51 5.13 -5.47 16.00
CA VAL A 51 5.39 -6.66 15.17
C VAL A 51 4.71 -7.89 15.77
N ALA A 52 4.84 -8.11 17.08
CA ALA A 52 4.20 -9.25 17.75
C ALA A 52 2.66 -9.20 17.58
N THR A 53 2.06 -8.02 17.80
CA THR A 53 0.61 -7.85 17.62
C THR A 53 0.20 -8.09 16.16
N LEU A 54 0.96 -7.56 15.20
CA LEU A 54 0.68 -7.72 13.77
C LEU A 54 0.77 -9.19 13.35
N VAL A 55 1.80 -9.91 13.80
CA VAL A 55 1.97 -11.35 13.56
C VAL A 55 0.77 -12.14 14.11
N MET A 56 0.33 -11.84 15.34
CA MET A 56 -0.83 -12.51 15.94
C MET A 56 -2.13 -12.22 15.16
N LEU A 57 -2.35 -10.98 14.75
CA LEU A 57 -3.55 -10.59 13.99
C LEU A 57 -3.57 -11.24 12.59
N ILE A 58 -2.42 -11.28 11.90
CA ILE A 58 -2.32 -11.94 10.59
C ILE A 58 -2.54 -13.44 10.74
N ALA A 59 -1.95 -14.09 11.76
CA ALA A 59 -2.16 -15.51 12.03
C ALA A 59 -3.62 -15.81 12.39
N ALA A 60 -4.31 -14.91 13.10
CA ALA A 60 -5.73 -15.07 13.44
C ALA A 60 -6.66 -15.16 12.20
N LEU A 61 -6.24 -14.64 11.05
CA LEU A 61 -6.98 -14.79 9.80
C LEU A 61 -7.04 -16.24 9.30
N TRP A 62 -6.20 -17.14 9.80
CA TRP A 62 -6.33 -18.58 9.56
C TRP A 62 -7.71 -19.11 9.97
N PHE A 63 -8.32 -18.55 11.02
CA PHE A 63 -9.61 -18.97 11.54
C PHE A 63 -10.82 -18.36 10.79
N THR A 64 -10.65 -17.99 9.52
CA THR A 64 -11.71 -17.46 8.64
C THR A 64 -12.04 -18.43 7.50
N PRO A 65 -12.75 -19.57 7.77
CA PRO A 65 -13.14 -20.49 6.71
C PRO A 65 -14.19 -19.88 5.77
N PRO A 66 -14.34 -20.41 4.54
CA PRO A 66 -15.29 -19.88 3.55
C PRO A 66 -16.76 -19.87 4.00
N THR A 67 -17.10 -20.71 4.96
CA THR A 67 -18.48 -20.82 5.48
C THR A 67 -18.86 -19.74 6.50
N GLY A 68 -17.91 -18.88 6.88
CA GLY A 68 -18.15 -17.84 7.90
C GLY A 68 -18.40 -18.38 9.32
N ALA A 69 -18.25 -19.72 9.52
CA ALA A 69 -18.70 -20.39 10.73
C ALA A 69 -17.80 -20.19 11.97
N ALA A 70 -16.53 -19.77 11.79
CA ALA A 70 -15.58 -19.74 12.91
C ALA A 70 -15.45 -18.37 13.59
N LEU A 71 -15.48 -17.27 12.84
CA LEU A 71 -15.38 -15.92 13.39
C LEU A 71 -16.54 -15.04 12.91
N PRO A 72 -17.22 -14.33 13.81
CA PRO A 72 -18.27 -13.38 13.42
C PRO A 72 -17.67 -12.22 12.58
N HIS A 73 -18.45 -11.65 11.67
CA HIS A 73 -17.98 -10.57 10.77
C HIS A 73 -17.37 -9.40 11.53
N GLY A 74 -17.92 -9.06 12.70
CA GLY A 74 -17.36 -8.00 13.56
C GLY A 74 -15.94 -8.29 14.05
N ALA A 75 -15.62 -9.54 14.39
CA ALA A 75 -14.26 -9.94 14.77
C ALA A 75 -13.27 -9.83 13.58
N VAL A 76 -13.72 -10.26 12.39
CA VAL A 76 -12.89 -10.14 11.17
C VAL A 76 -12.62 -8.67 10.84
N ILE A 77 -13.63 -7.79 10.95
CA ILE A 77 -13.48 -6.34 10.79
C ILE A 77 -12.46 -5.79 11.79
N ALA A 78 -12.57 -6.16 13.06
CA ALA A 78 -11.65 -5.72 14.12
C ALA A 78 -10.21 -6.21 13.86
N ILE A 79 -10.02 -7.45 13.41
CA ILE A 79 -8.70 -7.99 13.04
C ILE A 79 -8.11 -7.18 11.88
N ILE A 80 -8.86 -6.95 10.81
CA ILE A 80 -8.37 -6.19 9.65
C ILE A 80 -8.07 -4.73 10.03
N ALA A 81 -8.93 -4.08 10.81
CA ALA A 81 -8.69 -2.74 11.33
C ALA A 81 -7.41 -2.67 12.19
N GLY A 82 -7.22 -3.68 13.04
CA GLY A 82 -6.01 -3.85 13.84
C GLY A 82 -4.76 -4.03 12.96
N ILE A 83 -4.82 -4.87 11.94
CA ILE A 83 -3.72 -5.06 10.97
C ILE A 83 -3.39 -3.73 10.30
N THR A 84 -4.38 -2.98 9.84
CA THR A 84 -4.19 -1.67 9.20
C THR A 84 -3.46 -0.70 10.12
N ALA A 85 -3.91 -0.59 11.37
CA ALA A 85 -3.29 0.31 12.36
C ALA A 85 -1.86 -0.15 12.72
N MET A 86 -1.68 -1.43 13.02
CA MET A 86 -0.36 -1.97 13.39
C MET A 86 0.64 -1.89 12.23
N PHE A 87 0.18 -2.09 10.99
CA PHE A 87 1.04 -1.93 9.81
C PHE A 87 1.54 -0.49 9.67
N ALA A 88 0.68 0.50 9.85
CA ALA A 88 1.08 1.90 9.81
C ALA A 88 2.07 2.28 10.94
N TYR A 89 1.86 1.77 12.16
CA TYR A 89 2.81 1.97 13.26
C TYR A 89 4.13 1.25 13.00
N HIS A 90 4.09 0.03 12.45
CA HIS A 90 5.28 -0.70 12.03
C HIS A 90 6.09 0.11 11.01
N GLU A 91 5.45 0.59 9.95
CA GLU A 91 6.10 1.39 8.92
C GLU A 91 6.75 2.65 9.50
N MET A 92 6.03 3.39 10.35
CA MET A 92 6.53 4.60 11.00
C MET A 92 7.76 4.32 11.87
N LEU A 93 7.69 3.32 12.76
CA LEU A 93 8.79 2.98 13.68
C LEU A 93 9.99 2.37 12.96
N HIS A 94 9.74 1.49 11.97
CA HIS A 94 10.77 0.87 11.15
C HIS A 94 11.54 1.93 10.34
N ASN A 95 10.83 2.83 9.65
CA ASN A 95 11.46 3.90 8.87
C ASN A 95 12.30 4.85 9.76
N ALA A 96 11.91 5.05 11.01
CA ALA A 96 12.66 5.85 11.96
C ALA A 96 14.00 5.22 12.37
N LEU A 97 14.18 3.90 12.22
CA LEU A 97 15.43 3.19 12.46
C LEU A 97 16.41 3.25 11.29
N LEU A 98 16.00 3.77 10.12
CA LEU A 98 16.86 3.81 8.94
C LEU A 98 18.14 4.64 9.15
N ARG A 99 18.02 5.81 9.79
CA ARG A 99 19.18 6.67 10.09
C ARG A 99 20.15 6.04 11.10
N PRO A 100 19.69 5.49 12.24
CA PRO A 100 20.56 4.73 13.14
C PRO A 100 21.25 3.54 12.47
N ALA A 101 20.55 2.86 11.53
CA ALA A 101 21.07 1.67 10.85
C ALA A 101 22.16 1.98 9.81
N ALA A 102 22.00 3.07 9.03
CA ALA A 102 22.80 3.33 7.83
C ALA A 102 23.57 4.66 7.86
N GLY A 103 23.37 5.49 8.87
CA GLY A 103 23.90 6.86 8.93
C GLY A 103 23.24 7.78 7.91
N MET A 104 23.58 9.08 7.97
CA MET A 104 23.00 10.09 7.05
C MET A 104 23.36 9.83 5.58
N ALA A 105 24.63 9.48 5.31
CA ALA A 105 25.12 9.27 3.94
C ALA A 105 24.61 7.93 3.33
N GLY A 106 24.37 6.92 4.16
CA GLY A 106 23.97 5.59 3.72
C GLY A 106 22.45 5.37 3.65
N ALA A 107 21.64 6.26 4.23
CA ALA A 107 20.22 6.07 4.40
C ALA A 107 19.46 5.89 3.06
N GLY A 108 19.82 6.64 2.02
CA GLY A 108 19.21 6.50 0.68
C GLY A 108 19.51 5.13 0.07
N ARG A 109 20.77 4.70 0.10
CA ARG A 109 21.18 3.37 -0.40
C ARG A 109 20.53 2.24 0.38
N ALA A 110 20.48 2.34 1.70
CA ALA A 110 19.82 1.35 2.56
C ALA A 110 18.33 1.27 2.30
N SER A 111 17.65 2.40 2.11
CA SER A 111 16.22 2.45 1.75
C SER A 111 15.95 1.80 0.40
N GLY A 112 16.78 2.08 -0.62
CA GLY A 112 16.68 1.44 -1.94
C GLY A 112 16.88 -0.07 -1.89
N LEU A 113 17.92 -0.53 -1.16
CA LEU A 113 18.17 -1.96 -0.97
C LEU A 113 17.05 -2.66 -0.19
N ALA A 114 16.48 -2.00 0.84
CA ALA A 114 15.37 -2.54 1.59
C ALA A 114 14.12 -2.70 0.71
N LEU A 115 13.81 -1.72 -0.13
CA LEU A 115 12.69 -1.79 -1.08
C LEU A 115 12.90 -2.88 -2.13
N ALA A 116 14.08 -2.96 -2.73
CA ALA A 116 14.43 -4.00 -3.69
C ALA A 116 14.39 -5.40 -3.07
N GLY A 117 14.97 -5.56 -1.88
CA GLY A 117 14.94 -6.82 -1.13
C GLY A 117 13.52 -7.24 -0.75
N GLY A 118 12.70 -6.30 -0.28
CA GLY A 118 11.29 -6.54 0.04
C GLY A 118 10.50 -7.02 -1.19
N ASN A 119 10.66 -6.37 -2.33
CA ASN A 119 10.03 -6.80 -3.58
C ASN A 119 10.52 -8.18 -4.04
N ALA A 120 11.83 -8.46 -3.94
CA ALA A 120 12.37 -9.77 -4.30
C ALA A 120 11.79 -10.88 -3.41
N VAL A 121 11.74 -10.68 -2.10
CA VAL A 121 11.13 -11.62 -1.15
C VAL A 121 9.63 -11.80 -1.45
N SER A 122 8.92 -10.74 -1.79
CA SER A 122 7.50 -10.82 -2.17
C SER A 122 7.29 -11.68 -3.42
N VAL A 123 8.11 -11.51 -4.45
CA VAL A 123 8.03 -12.33 -5.68
C VAL A 123 8.34 -13.79 -5.36
N VAL A 124 9.41 -14.07 -4.61
CA VAL A 124 9.76 -15.44 -4.21
C VAL A 124 8.62 -16.08 -3.41
N LEU A 125 8.03 -15.34 -2.46
CA LEU A 125 6.91 -15.81 -1.67
C LEU A 125 5.68 -16.12 -2.52
N LEU A 126 5.29 -15.21 -3.42
CA LEU A 126 4.15 -15.40 -4.32
C LEU A 126 4.35 -16.61 -5.23
N VAL A 127 5.55 -16.79 -5.80
CA VAL A 127 5.89 -17.96 -6.61
C VAL A 127 5.86 -19.24 -5.77
N THR A 128 6.38 -19.21 -4.54
CA THR A 128 6.34 -20.36 -3.64
C THR A 128 4.89 -20.76 -3.32
N ILE A 129 4.03 -19.81 -2.98
CA ILE A 129 2.61 -20.08 -2.71
C ILE A 129 1.91 -20.60 -3.97
N LEU A 130 2.21 -20.02 -5.13
CA LEU A 130 1.67 -20.46 -6.43
C LEU A 130 2.00 -21.93 -6.71
N VAL A 131 3.28 -22.29 -6.60
CA VAL A 131 3.78 -23.64 -6.91
C VAL A 131 3.38 -24.65 -5.84
N ALA A 132 3.41 -24.29 -4.56
CA ALA A 132 3.17 -25.22 -3.47
C ALA A 132 1.66 -25.46 -3.17
N PHE A 133 0.81 -24.48 -3.43
CA PHE A 133 -0.59 -24.53 -2.97
C PHE A 133 -1.63 -24.25 -4.04
N ALA A 134 -1.35 -23.38 -5.01
CA ALA A 134 -2.36 -22.97 -5.99
C ALA A 134 -2.41 -23.86 -7.22
N LEU A 135 -1.26 -24.21 -7.83
CA LEU A 135 -1.13 -25.03 -9.03
C LEU A 135 -1.37 -26.53 -8.83
N PRO A 136 -0.93 -27.18 -7.71
CA PRO A 136 -1.07 -28.62 -7.54
C PRO A 136 -2.51 -29.10 -7.78
N GLY A 137 -2.68 -30.14 -8.59
CA GLY A 137 -3.98 -30.69 -8.93
C GLY A 137 -4.86 -29.84 -9.87
N LYS A 138 -4.38 -28.69 -10.34
CA LYS A 138 -5.06 -27.88 -11.38
C LYS A 138 -4.38 -27.99 -12.74
N VAL A 139 -3.08 -28.29 -12.74
CA VAL A 139 -2.27 -28.49 -13.96
C VAL A 139 -1.57 -29.83 -13.89
N GLY A 140 -1.52 -30.53 -15.01
CA GLY A 140 -0.91 -31.87 -15.12
C GLY A 140 0.60 -31.86 -15.36
N TRP A 141 1.33 -30.91 -14.76
CA TRP A 141 2.79 -30.85 -14.93
C TRP A 141 3.50 -31.86 -14.04
N ASN A 142 4.31 -32.75 -14.64
CA ASN A 142 4.94 -33.88 -13.95
C ASN A 142 5.87 -33.50 -12.78
N TRP A 143 6.34 -32.25 -12.72
CA TRP A 143 7.21 -31.76 -11.65
C TRP A 143 6.44 -31.14 -10.46
N LEU A 144 5.11 -30.99 -10.58
CA LEU A 144 4.26 -30.47 -9.53
C LEU A 144 3.66 -31.60 -8.69
N PRO A 145 3.47 -31.39 -7.37
CA PRO A 145 2.69 -32.32 -6.56
C PRO A 145 1.26 -32.47 -7.09
N ALA A 146 0.69 -33.67 -6.95
CA ALA A 146 -0.70 -33.93 -7.36
C ALA A 146 -1.73 -33.18 -6.50
N ALA A 147 -1.37 -32.84 -5.26
CA ALA A 147 -2.21 -32.10 -4.30
C ALA A 147 -1.41 -30.95 -3.64
N PRO A 148 -2.09 -29.96 -3.04
CA PRO A 148 -1.44 -28.93 -2.24
C PRO A 148 -0.56 -29.54 -1.16
N LEU A 149 0.60 -28.93 -0.86
CA LEU A 149 1.48 -29.38 0.22
C LEU A 149 0.71 -29.40 1.54
N PHE A 150 1.16 -30.27 2.44
CA PHE A 150 0.57 -30.52 3.78
C PHE A 150 -0.84 -31.12 3.75
N GLY A 151 -1.33 -31.63 2.62
CA GLY A 151 -2.65 -32.24 2.52
C GLY A 151 -3.82 -31.27 2.77
N LEU A 152 -3.65 -30.00 2.47
CA LEU A 152 -4.63 -28.95 2.72
C LEU A 152 -5.91 -29.15 1.92
N ASP A 153 -7.06 -28.99 2.60
CA ASP A 153 -8.39 -29.16 1.99
C ASP A 153 -8.81 -27.89 1.22
N ARG A 154 -9.03 -28.05 -0.09
CA ARG A 154 -9.51 -26.97 -0.96
C ARG A 154 -10.97 -26.59 -0.69
N ALA A 155 -11.81 -27.52 -0.25
CA ALA A 155 -13.20 -27.25 0.06
C ALA A 155 -13.32 -26.30 1.27
N LEU A 156 -12.40 -26.43 2.21
CA LEU A 156 -12.29 -25.53 3.36
C LEU A 156 -11.47 -24.26 3.08
N GLY A 157 -10.97 -24.06 1.86
CA GLY A 157 -10.15 -22.90 1.50
C GLY A 157 -8.81 -22.84 2.24
N GLU A 158 -8.29 -23.97 2.72
CA GLU A 158 -7.03 -24.01 3.47
C GLU A 158 -5.80 -23.55 2.67
N PRO A 159 -5.67 -23.86 1.36
CA PRO A 159 -4.60 -23.33 0.53
C PRO A 159 -4.58 -21.80 0.43
N ASP A 160 -5.74 -21.14 0.51
CA ASP A 160 -5.82 -19.68 0.54
C ASP A 160 -5.42 -19.14 1.93
N ARG A 161 -5.84 -19.80 3.02
CA ARG A 161 -5.63 -19.37 4.41
C ARG A 161 -4.20 -19.62 4.91
N ILE A 162 -3.51 -20.67 4.43
CA ILE A 162 -2.12 -20.95 4.84
C ILE A 162 -1.19 -19.76 4.52
N THR A 163 -1.52 -18.95 3.53
CA THR A 163 -0.78 -17.75 3.18
C THR A 163 -0.64 -16.78 4.35
N THR A 164 -1.66 -16.69 5.21
CA THR A 164 -1.62 -15.81 6.39
C THR A 164 -0.61 -16.31 7.42
N LEU A 165 -0.52 -17.62 7.65
CA LEU A 165 0.46 -18.21 8.56
C LEU A 165 1.90 -18.09 8.01
N ILE A 166 2.08 -18.26 6.70
CA ILE A 166 3.38 -18.11 6.04
C ILE A 166 3.85 -16.65 6.15
N VAL A 167 2.99 -15.68 5.85
CA VAL A 167 3.30 -14.25 5.97
C VAL A 167 3.61 -13.89 7.42
N ALA A 168 2.83 -14.35 8.39
CA ALA A 168 3.09 -14.14 9.81
C ALA A 168 4.45 -14.71 10.23
N GLY A 169 4.79 -15.93 9.78
CA GLY A 169 6.08 -16.56 10.05
C GLY A 169 7.25 -15.81 9.43
N ILE A 170 7.16 -15.43 8.15
CA ILE A 170 8.19 -14.64 7.47
C ILE A 170 8.39 -13.28 8.14
N MET A 171 7.31 -12.62 8.56
CA MET A 171 7.39 -11.35 9.27
C MET A 171 8.07 -11.52 10.62
N ALA A 172 7.74 -12.54 11.39
CA ALA A 172 8.34 -12.83 12.69
C ALA A 172 9.85 -13.12 12.55
N VAL A 173 10.24 -14.01 11.64
CA VAL A 173 11.63 -14.40 11.39
C VAL A 173 12.41 -13.25 10.74
N GLY A 174 11.82 -12.57 9.76
CA GLY A 174 12.44 -11.46 9.05
C GLY A 174 12.72 -10.24 9.94
N ALA A 175 11.98 -10.07 11.03
CA ALA A 175 12.23 -9.00 12.00
C ALA A 175 13.44 -9.28 12.92
N ILE A 176 13.86 -10.54 13.11
CA ILE A 176 14.94 -10.93 14.03
C ILE A 176 16.26 -10.19 13.74
N PRO A 177 16.78 -10.13 12.51
CA PRO A 177 18.02 -9.43 12.22
C PRO A 177 18.00 -7.94 12.61
N LEU A 178 16.85 -7.28 12.44
CA LEU A 178 16.67 -5.88 12.83
C LEU A 178 16.87 -5.70 14.34
N PHE A 179 16.26 -6.56 15.16
CA PHE A 179 16.38 -6.45 16.62
C PHE A 179 17.79 -6.75 17.14
N HIS A 180 18.54 -7.61 16.45
CA HIS A 180 19.90 -7.98 16.88
C HIS A 180 20.98 -7.05 16.31
N ARG A 181 20.87 -6.57 15.08
CA ARG A 181 21.97 -5.88 14.39
C ARG A 181 21.84 -4.37 14.28
N VAL A 182 20.61 -3.84 14.25
CA VAL A 182 20.41 -2.39 14.14
C VAL A 182 20.62 -1.75 15.52
N PRO A 183 21.42 -0.68 15.64
CA PRO A 183 21.53 0.05 16.91
C PRO A 183 20.20 0.76 17.24
N ASP A 184 19.89 0.85 18.54
CA ASP A 184 18.77 1.64 19.02
C ASP A 184 19.26 2.95 19.64
N MET A 185 18.37 3.89 19.86
CA MET A 185 18.71 5.16 20.51
C MET A 185 18.79 5.01 22.03
N ALA A 186 19.64 5.82 22.64
CA ALA A 186 19.77 5.85 24.10
C ALA A 186 18.45 6.29 24.75
N ARG A 187 18.11 5.67 25.87
CA ARG A 187 16.92 5.99 26.63
C ARG A 187 17.04 7.39 27.24
N SER A 188 16.03 8.22 27.07
CA SER A 188 15.95 9.50 27.77
C SER A 188 15.51 9.33 29.21
N ALA A 189 15.76 10.36 30.04
CA ALA A 189 15.31 10.40 31.43
C ALA A 189 13.80 10.73 31.57
N LEU A 190 13.10 11.00 30.47
CA LEU A 190 11.69 11.40 30.48
C LEU A 190 10.79 10.22 30.83
N SER A 191 9.79 10.50 31.67
CA SER A 191 8.66 9.58 31.88
C SER A 191 7.72 9.58 30.68
N LEU A 192 6.87 8.55 30.51
CA LEU A 192 5.88 8.46 29.44
C LEU A 192 4.98 9.72 29.33
N PRO A 193 4.37 10.25 30.42
CA PRO A 193 3.56 11.47 30.34
C PRO A 193 4.36 12.71 29.92
N GLN A 194 5.62 12.82 30.35
CA GLN A 194 6.50 13.93 29.98
C GLN A 194 6.88 13.85 28.49
N ALA A 195 7.24 12.68 28.01
CA ALA A 195 7.56 12.44 26.59
C ALA A 195 6.34 12.72 25.69
N PHE A 196 5.15 12.32 26.12
CA PHE A 196 3.90 12.60 25.39
C PHE A 196 3.64 14.10 25.28
N ARG A 197 3.74 14.86 26.39
CA ARG A 197 3.55 16.31 26.39
C ARG A 197 4.60 17.03 25.54
N ALA A 198 5.86 16.64 25.66
CA ALA A 198 6.94 17.20 24.87
C ALA A 198 6.74 16.92 23.36
N GLY A 199 6.41 15.68 22.98
CA GLY A 199 6.13 15.31 21.60
C GLY A 199 4.92 16.05 21.01
N ALA A 200 3.85 16.22 21.77
CA ALA A 200 2.70 17.05 21.35
C ALA A 200 3.11 18.52 21.12
N GLY A 201 4.00 19.05 21.95
CA GLY A 201 4.59 20.37 21.76
C GLY A 201 5.39 20.48 20.46
N ASP A 202 6.21 19.47 20.15
CA ASP A 202 7.00 19.41 18.90
C ASP A 202 6.10 19.40 17.68
N LEU A 203 5.03 18.63 17.67
CA LEU A 203 4.05 18.61 16.57
C LEU A 203 3.39 19.98 16.37
N ALA A 204 3.00 20.63 17.45
CA ALA A 204 2.41 21.96 17.39
C ALA A 204 3.41 23.00 16.87
N GLN A 205 4.69 22.87 17.22
CA GLN A 205 5.76 23.73 16.72
C GLN A 205 6.02 23.48 15.23
N LEU A 206 6.09 22.21 14.80
CA LEU A 206 6.27 21.79 13.42
C LEU A 206 5.19 22.40 12.50
N VAL A 207 3.93 22.34 12.90
CA VAL A 207 2.80 22.96 12.17
C VAL A 207 2.92 24.49 12.16
N ARG A 208 3.32 25.10 13.27
CA ARG A 208 3.53 26.54 13.36
C ARG A 208 4.61 27.04 12.43
N GLU A 209 5.75 26.36 12.40
CA GLU A 209 6.89 26.70 11.54
C GLU A 209 6.56 26.56 10.06
N ALA A 210 5.73 25.59 9.71
CA ALA A 210 5.32 25.36 8.33
C ALA A 210 4.33 26.41 7.79
N ARG A 211 3.52 27.04 8.67
CA ARG A 211 2.45 27.97 8.24
C ARG A 211 2.90 29.13 7.40
N GLY A 212 4.15 29.61 7.55
CA GLY A 212 4.74 30.68 6.73
C GLY A 212 5.07 30.27 5.28
N HIS A 213 5.04 28.97 4.95
CA HIS A 213 5.51 28.44 3.67
C HIS A 213 4.36 27.85 2.85
N ARG A 214 3.60 28.73 2.19
CA ARG A 214 2.37 28.35 1.47
C ARG A 214 2.59 27.31 0.38
N ASN A 215 3.68 27.41 -0.39
CA ASN A 215 3.91 26.52 -1.53
C ASN A 215 4.13 25.03 -1.15
N PRO A 216 5.03 24.69 -0.21
CA PRO A 216 5.13 23.31 0.28
C PRO A 216 3.84 22.78 0.93
N LEU A 217 3.07 23.64 1.61
CA LEU A 217 1.80 23.24 2.21
C LEU A 217 0.75 22.88 1.15
N ILE A 218 0.66 23.63 0.03
CA ILE A 218 -0.20 23.28 -1.11
C ILE A 218 0.22 21.93 -1.68
N PHE A 219 1.52 21.68 -1.82
CA PHE A 219 2.03 20.37 -2.28
C PHE A 219 1.64 19.26 -1.31
N LEU A 220 1.82 19.45 0.00
CA LEU A 220 1.43 18.45 1.00
C LEU A 220 -0.09 18.17 0.98
N ALA A 221 -0.91 19.20 0.81
CA ALA A 221 -2.36 19.04 0.67
C ALA A 221 -2.74 18.24 -0.60
N ALA A 222 -2.11 18.55 -1.74
CA ALA A 222 -2.28 17.75 -2.96
C ALA A 222 -1.90 16.29 -2.72
N ARG A 223 -0.72 16.09 -2.10
CA ARG A 223 -0.18 14.77 -1.79
C ARG A 223 -1.07 13.96 -0.87
N MET A 224 -1.62 14.55 0.19
CA MET A 224 -2.56 13.85 1.08
C MET A 224 -3.67 13.16 0.28
N ILE A 225 -4.28 13.90 -0.65
CA ILE A 225 -5.45 13.42 -1.38
C ILE A 225 -5.05 12.39 -2.45
N PHE A 226 -4.05 12.67 -3.29
CA PHE A 226 -3.68 11.71 -4.33
C PHE A 226 -3.00 10.46 -3.78
N THR A 227 -2.23 10.56 -2.69
CA THR A 227 -1.62 9.40 -2.04
C THR A 227 -2.67 8.48 -1.44
N ASP A 228 -3.71 9.03 -0.83
CA ASP A 228 -4.81 8.24 -0.29
C ASP A 228 -5.60 7.53 -1.41
N GLY A 229 -5.80 8.22 -2.55
CA GLY A 229 -6.33 7.58 -3.77
C GLY A 229 -5.45 6.43 -4.29
N MET A 230 -4.13 6.62 -4.37
CA MET A 230 -3.19 5.56 -4.76
C MET A 230 -3.20 4.40 -3.76
N THR A 231 -3.24 4.69 -2.47
CA THR A 231 -3.34 3.67 -1.41
C THR A 231 -4.65 2.88 -1.52
N ALA A 232 -5.76 3.55 -1.85
CA ALA A 232 -7.03 2.86 -2.09
C ALA A 232 -6.94 1.89 -3.29
N ILE A 233 -6.24 2.24 -4.36
CA ILE A 233 -5.98 1.31 -5.48
C ILE A 233 -5.18 0.09 -4.99
N LEU A 234 -4.15 0.29 -4.19
CA LEU A 234 -3.32 -0.81 -3.66
C LEU A 234 -4.10 -1.72 -2.72
N VAL A 235 -4.94 -1.16 -1.84
CA VAL A 235 -5.72 -1.91 -0.85
C VAL A 235 -6.90 -2.64 -1.48
N PHE A 236 -7.65 -1.97 -2.36
CA PHE A 236 -8.89 -2.50 -2.91
C PHE A 236 -8.73 -3.08 -4.32
N GLY A 237 -7.64 -2.80 -5.04
CA GLY A 237 -7.43 -3.25 -6.41
C GLY A 237 -7.45 -4.77 -6.56
N GLY A 238 -6.81 -5.49 -5.63
CA GLY A 238 -6.87 -6.96 -5.61
C GLY A 238 -8.27 -7.49 -5.31
N LEU A 239 -8.98 -6.88 -4.36
CA LEU A 239 -10.36 -7.26 -4.04
C LEU A 239 -11.32 -6.99 -5.22
N TYR A 240 -11.11 -5.86 -5.90
CA TYR A 240 -11.83 -5.50 -7.11
C TYR A 240 -11.57 -6.48 -8.25
N ALA A 241 -10.30 -6.81 -8.51
CA ALA A 241 -9.91 -7.79 -9.53
C ALA A 241 -10.54 -9.16 -9.27
N ALA A 242 -10.46 -9.66 -8.04
CA ALA A 242 -11.06 -10.93 -7.66
C ALA A 242 -12.59 -10.94 -7.84
N GLY A 243 -13.26 -9.85 -7.52
CA GLY A 243 -14.72 -9.77 -7.62
C GLY A 243 -15.22 -9.56 -9.06
N VAL A 244 -14.62 -8.61 -9.80
CA VAL A 244 -15.11 -8.20 -11.14
C VAL A 244 -14.67 -9.18 -12.23
N MET A 245 -13.46 -9.75 -12.11
CA MET A 245 -12.97 -10.76 -13.06
C MET A 245 -13.28 -12.20 -12.62
N HIS A 246 -13.87 -12.38 -11.43
CA HIS A 246 -14.11 -13.69 -10.81
C HIS A 246 -12.83 -14.53 -10.68
N TRP A 247 -11.70 -13.87 -10.43
CA TRP A 247 -10.40 -14.52 -10.29
C TRP A 247 -10.28 -15.31 -8.99
N GLY A 248 -9.74 -16.51 -9.11
CA GLY A 248 -9.37 -17.35 -7.98
C GLY A 248 -7.96 -17.07 -7.48
N MET A 249 -7.46 -17.95 -6.61
CA MET A 249 -6.12 -17.84 -6.03
C MET A 249 -5.04 -17.83 -7.11
N LEU A 250 -5.19 -18.64 -8.16
CA LEU A 250 -4.19 -18.81 -9.21
C LEU A 250 -3.96 -17.52 -9.97
N GLU A 251 -5.05 -16.92 -10.47
CA GLU A 251 -5.01 -15.68 -11.22
C GLU A 251 -4.55 -14.52 -10.32
N MET A 252 -4.97 -14.49 -9.05
CA MET A 252 -4.56 -13.46 -8.10
C MET A 252 -3.07 -13.50 -7.78
N LEU A 253 -2.47 -14.69 -7.67
CA LEU A 253 -1.02 -14.83 -7.48
C LEU A 253 -0.25 -14.40 -8.73
N GLY A 254 -0.70 -14.82 -9.92
CA GLY A 254 -0.13 -14.40 -11.19
C GLY A 254 -0.21 -12.88 -11.38
N TYR A 255 -1.36 -12.29 -11.04
CA TYR A 255 -1.56 -10.83 -11.02
C TYR A 255 -0.59 -10.14 -10.08
N GLY A 256 -0.48 -10.60 -8.83
CA GLY A 256 0.44 -10.04 -7.84
C GLY A 256 1.91 -10.09 -8.27
N ILE A 257 2.36 -11.20 -8.87
CA ILE A 257 3.71 -11.35 -9.42
C ILE A 257 3.94 -10.31 -10.53
N THR A 258 3.00 -10.21 -11.47
CA THR A 258 3.10 -9.28 -12.61
C THR A 258 3.15 -7.83 -12.13
N LEU A 259 2.29 -7.44 -11.17
CA LEU A 259 2.30 -6.10 -10.60
C LEU A 259 3.59 -5.79 -9.85
N SER A 260 4.16 -6.77 -9.13
CA SER A 260 5.42 -6.59 -8.40
C SER A 260 6.59 -6.32 -9.35
N ILE A 261 6.65 -7.03 -10.49
CA ILE A 261 7.65 -6.79 -11.53
C ILE A 261 7.45 -5.41 -12.17
N ALA A 262 6.19 -5.06 -12.49
CA ALA A 262 5.85 -3.76 -13.08
C ALA A 262 6.22 -2.60 -12.13
N ALA A 263 6.00 -2.75 -10.83
CA ALA A 263 6.36 -1.74 -9.83
C ALA A 263 7.87 -1.43 -9.81
N VAL A 264 8.74 -2.44 -10.02
CA VAL A 264 10.19 -2.21 -10.14
C VAL A 264 10.50 -1.29 -11.33
N ALA A 265 9.88 -1.54 -12.49
CA ALA A 265 10.04 -0.68 -13.65
C ALA A 265 9.56 0.76 -13.36
N GLY A 266 8.47 0.93 -12.61
CA GLY A 266 7.97 2.23 -12.17
C GLY A 266 8.98 3.03 -11.37
N GLY A 267 9.66 2.40 -10.41
CA GLY A 267 10.71 3.03 -9.61
C GLY A 267 11.90 3.50 -10.45
N LEU A 268 12.31 2.73 -11.45
CA LEU A 268 13.39 3.10 -12.37
C LEU A 268 12.98 4.26 -13.30
N LEU A 269 11.76 4.22 -13.81
CA LEU A 269 11.22 5.27 -14.69
C LEU A 269 11.09 6.62 -13.98
N ALA A 270 10.73 6.63 -12.70
CA ALA A 270 10.61 7.85 -11.90
C ALA A 270 11.89 8.67 -11.92
N GLY A 271 13.05 8.06 -11.65
CA GLY A 271 14.33 8.74 -11.67
C GLY A 271 14.64 9.38 -13.03
N VAL A 272 14.40 8.63 -14.12
CA VAL A 272 14.61 9.13 -15.48
C VAL A 272 13.68 10.30 -15.83
N LEU A 273 12.41 10.22 -15.41
CA LEU A 273 11.44 11.30 -15.63
C LEU A 273 11.79 12.53 -14.81
N ASP A 274 12.11 12.37 -13.52
CA ASP A 274 12.51 13.46 -12.63
C ASP A 274 13.71 14.24 -13.17
N ASP A 275 14.70 13.53 -13.73
CA ASP A 275 15.89 14.15 -14.28
C ASP A 275 15.62 14.88 -15.62
N ARG A 276 14.79 14.30 -16.50
CA ARG A 276 14.54 14.84 -17.85
C ARG A 276 13.53 15.97 -17.88
N ILE A 277 12.41 15.82 -17.18
CA ILE A 277 11.27 16.75 -17.25
C ILE A 277 10.97 17.47 -15.94
N GLY A 278 11.68 17.08 -14.87
CA GLY A 278 11.49 17.60 -13.51
C GLY A 278 10.37 16.94 -12.76
N PRO A 279 10.49 16.82 -11.42
CA PRO A 279 9.59 15.99 -10.60
C PRO A 279 8.15 16.51 -10.59
N LYS A 280 7.91 17.81 -10.75
CA LYS A 280 6.53 18.36 -10.80
C LYS A 280 5.78 17.88 -12.03
N LEU A 281 6.40 17.93 -13.21
CA LEU A 281 5.78 17.47 -14.45
C LEU A 281 5.66 15.95 -14.45
N ALA A 282 6.66 15.24 -13.91
CA ALA A 282 6.63 13.79 -13.74
C ALA A 282 5.40 13.37 -12.92
N VAL A 283 5.22 13.91 -11.71
CA VAL A 283 4.03 13.59 -10.86
C VAL A 283 2.71 13.93 -11.56
N LYS A 284 2.64 15.05 -12.30
CA LYS A 284 1.42 15.38 -13.06
C LYS A 284 1.08 14.35 -14.13
N LEU A 285 2.07 13.90 -14.90
CA LEU A 285 1.89 12.89 -15.94
C LEU A 285 1.52 11.53 -15.34
N GLU A 286 2.18 11.16 -14.26
CA GLU A 286 1.91 9.93 -13.51
C GLU A 286 0.48 9.91 -12.95
N LEU A 287 0.02 11.02 -12.34
CA LEU A 287 -1.36 11.16 -11.86
C LEU A 287 -2.37 11.17 -13.02
N ALA A 288 -2.07 11.85 -14.12
CA ALA A 288 -2.95 11.84 -15.30
C ALA A 288 -3.07 10.42 -15.87
N LEU A 289 -1.97 9.68 -15.96
CA LEU A 289 -1.97 8.28 -16.38
C LEU A 289 -2.79 7.41 -15.41
N LEU A 290 -2.62 7.60 -14.10
CA LEU A 290 -3.41 6.89 -13.08
C LEU A 290 -4.90 7.16 -13.23
N ILE A 291 -5.32 8.42 -13.45
CA ILE A 291 -6.72 8.80 -13.65
C ILE A 291 -7.29 8.09 -14.87
N ILE A 292 -6.58 8.13 -16.00
CA ILE A 292 -7.02 7.50 -17.25
C ILE A 292 -7.15 6.00 -17.06
N VAL A 293 -6.09 5.34 -16.58
CA VAL A 293 -6.06 3.88 -16.47
C VAL A 293 -7.03 3.38 -15.41
N GLN A 294 -7.16 4.07 -14.27
CA GLN A 294 -8.16 3.71 -13.25
C GLN A 294 -9.58 3.83 -13.79
N THR A 295 -9.86 4.86 -14.60
CA THR A 295 -11.17 5.00 -15.27
C THR A 295 -11.43 3.85 -16.23
N LEU A 296 -10.43 3.43 -17.02
CA LEU A 296 -10.55 2.28 -17.92
C LEU A 296 -10.79 0.98 -17.15
N VAL A 297 -10.10 0.79 -16.01
CA VAL A 297 -10.30 -0.37 -15.12
C VAL A 297 -11.74 -0.48 -14.61
N LEU A 298 -12.42 0.64 -14.35
CA LEU A 298 -13.85 0.63 -13.95
C LEU A 298 -14.76 0.05 -15.03
N GLY A 299 -14.37 0.15 -16.30
CA GLY A 299 -15.08 -0.41 -17.44
C GLY A 299 -14.75 -1.86 -17.77
N MET A 300 -13.91 -2.51 -16.97
CA MET A 300 -13.49 -3.90 -17.18
C MET A 300 -14.42 -4.87 -16.44
N GLY A 301 -14.53 -6.07 -16.98
CA GLY A 301 -15.28 -7.19 -16.40
C GLY A 301 -14.96 -8.46 -17.16
N ARG A 302 -15.43 -9.61 -16.65
CA ARG A 302 -15.22 -10.89 -17.29
C ARG A 302 -15.83 -10.96 -18.71
N ASP A 303 -16.96 -10.28 -18.90
CA ASP A 303 -17.74 -10.20 -20.13
C ASP A 303 -17.72 -8.80 -20.76
N ARG A 304 -16.76 -7.97 -20.38
CA ARG A 304 -16.69 -6.56 -20.77
C ARG A 304 -15.26 -6.07 -20.88
N ILE A 305 -14.97 -5.33 -21.95
CA ILE A 305 -13.68 -4.65 -22.16
C ILE A 305 -13.96 -3.14 -22.36
N LEU A 306 -13.37 -2.29 -21.50
CA LEU A 306 -13.45 -0.83 -21.62
C LEU A 306 -14.88 -0.34 -21.83
N PHE A 307 -15.81 -0.78 -20.98
CA PHE A 307 -17.26 -0.49 -21.01
C PHE A 307 -18.04 -1.17 -22.15
N GLN A 308 -17.41 -1.87 -23.09
CA GLN A 308 -18.08 -2.56 -24.19
C GLN A 308 -18.29 -4.05 -23.86
N PRO A 309 -19.46 -4.63 -24.15
CA PRO A 309 -19.70 -6.07 -24.01
C PRO A 309 -18.68 -6.88 -24.82
N TRP A 310 -18.25 -8.00 -24.25
CA TRP A 310 -17.34 -8.93 -24.90
C TRP A 310 -17.81 -10.38 -24.70
N SER A 311 -17.86 -11.14 -25.80
CA SER A 311 -18.28 -12.55 -25.81
C SER A 311 -17.36 -13.42 -26.69
N GLY A 312 -16.13 -12.98 -26.90
CA GLY A 312 -15.16 -13.70 -27.74
C GLY A 312 -14.65 -15.01 -27.12
N PRO A 313 -14.02 -15.87 -27.91
CA PRO A 313 -13.48 -17.15 -27.46
C PRO A 313 -12.29 -16.96 -26.51
N LYS A 314 -11.89 -18.06 -25.87
CA LYS A 314 -10.58 -18.12 -25.20
C LYS A 314 -9.46 -17.92 -26.23
N LEU A 315 -8.40 -17.23 -25.81
CA LEU A 315 -7.23 -16.98 -26.65
C LEU A 315 -6.26 -18.16 -26.67
N TRP A 316 -6.25 -18.94 -25.57
CA TRP A 316 -5.38 -20.09 -25.39
C TRP A 316 -5.94 -21.05 -24.33
N ASP A 317 -5.46 -22.28 -24.36
CA ASP A 317 -5.75 -23.30 -23.34
C ASP A 317 -4.66 -23.28 -22.28
N GLY A 318 -4.89 -22.51 -21.22
CA GLY A 318 -3.96 -22.37 -20.11
C GLY A 318 -4.68 -22.32 -18.76
N PRO A 319 -3.92 -22.39 -17.67
CA PRO A 319 -4.50 -22.43 -16.32
C PRO A 319 -5.02 -21.08 -15.82
N MET A 320 -4.62 -19.96 -16.45
CA MET A 320 -5.00 -18.59 -16.06
C MET A 320 -4.90 -17.62 -17.23
N PHE A 321 -5.58 -16.47 -17.14
CA PHE A 321 -5.54 -15.37 -18.12
C PHE A 321 -5.86 -15.82 -19.55
N THR A 322 -6.91 -16.63 -19.68
CA THR A 322 -7.25 -17.30 -20.96
C THR A 322 -8.08 -16.44 -21.88
N THR A 323 -8.62 -15.33 -21.42
CA THR A 323 -9.51 -14.45 -22.18
C THR A 323 -8.92 -13.06 -22.40
N LEU A 324 -9.36 -12.38 -23.47
CA LEU A 324 -8.90 -11.03 -23.79
C LEU A 324 -9.17 -10.02 -22.66
N PRO A 325 -10.37 -10.01 -21.99
CA PRO A 325 -10.60 -9.15 -20.83
C PRO A 325 -9.57 -9.33 -19.72
N GLU A 326 -9.15 -10.57 -19.43
CA GLU A 326 -8.16 -10.86 -18.38
C GLU A 326 -6.78 -10.30 -18.72
N ILE A 327 -6.35 -10.44 -19.99
CA ILE A 327 -5.06 -9.91 -20.46
C ILE A 327 -5.06 -8.38 -20.45
N VAL A 328 -6.15 -7.75 -20.92
CA VAL A 328 -6.29 -6.28 -20.89
C VAL A 328 -6.27 -5.78 -19.44
N PHE A 329 -7.01 -6.44 -18.54
CA PHE A 329 -7.01 -6.08 -17.12
C PHE A 329 -5.63 -6.22 -16.48
N LEU A 330 -4.90 -7.28 -16.79
CA LEU A 330 -3.51 -7.50 -16.34
C LEU A 330 -2.59 -6.37 -16.84
N GLY A 331 -2.73 -5.97 -18.09
CA GLY A 331 -1.98 -4.86 -18.68
C GLY A 331 -2.30 -3.52 -18.01
N LEU A 332 -3.58 -3.20 -17.81
CA LEU A 332 -4.00 -1.98 -17.11
C LEU A 332 -3.50 -1.96 -15.67
N GLY A 333 -3.59 -3.08 -14.95
CA GLY A 333 -3.05 -3.22 -13.60
C GLY A 333 -1.55 -2.99 -13.54
N SER A 334 -0.82 -3.51 -14.53
CA SER A 334 0.64 -3.30 -14.65
C SER A 334 0.99 -1.83 -14.84
N VAL A 335 0.25 -1.12 -15.67
CA VAL A 335 0.42 0.33 -15.86
C VAL A 335 0.10 1.11 -14.58
N LEU A 336 -0.95 0.72 -13.84
CA LEU A 336 -1.24 1.30 -12.51
C LEU A 336 -0.07 1.08 -11.55
N ALA A 337 0.49 -0.13 -11.48
CA ALA A 337 1.61 -0.43 -10.59
C ALA A 337 2.87 0.40 -10.93
N ILE A 338 3.18 0.57 -12.22
CA ILE A 338 4.26 1.44 -12.70
C ILE A 338 4.01 2.88 -12.26
N ALA A 339 2.84 3.43 -12.57
CA ALA A 339 2.52 4.82 -12.33
C ALA A 339 2.42 5.16 -10.83
N ILE A 340 1.85 4.28 -10.00
CA ILE A 340 1.80 4.46 -8.54
C ILE A 340 3.21 4.51 -7.95
N THR A 341 4.06 3.55 -8.32
CA THR A 341 5.43 3.48 -7.78
C THR A 341 6.24 4.70 -8.21
N ALA A 342 6.10 5.12 -9.47
CA ALA A 342 6.73 6.33 -9.98
C ALA A 342 6.24 7.57 -9.23
N ALA A 343 4.93 7.74 -9.04
CA ALA A 343 4.36 8.90 -8.35
C ALA A 343 4.79 8.99 -6.88
N TYR A 344 4.94 7.86 -6.19
CA TYR A 344 5.52 7.85 -4.84
C TYR A 344 6.98 8.33 -4.83
N ALA A 345 7.80 7.91 -5.79
CA ALA A 345 9.19 8.31 -5.89
C ALA A 345 9.32 9.80 -6.26
N SER A 346 8.69 10.21 -7.36
CA SER A 346 8.71 11.59 -7.87
C SER A 346 8.13 12.60 -6.87
N SER A 347 7.13 12.20 -6.06
CA SER A 347 6.58 13.08 -5.03
C SER A 347 7.58 13.39 -3.91
N ARG A 348 8.47 12.45 -3.56
CA ARG A 348 9.57 12.70 -2.61
C ARG A 348 10.60 13.68 -3.20
N THR A 349 10.97 13.47 -4.44
CA THR A 349 11.88 14.38 -5.18
C THR A 349 11.26 15.76 -5.28
N LEU A 350 9.96 15.88 -5.57
CA LEU A 350 9.28 17.17 -5.63
C LEU A 350 9.33 17.92 -4.30
N LEU A 351 9.15 17.23 -3.16
CA LEU A 351 9.28 17.87 -1.86
C LEU A 351 10.63 18.55 -1.69
N THR A 352 11.73 17.91 -2.11
CA THR A 352 13.08 18.47 -1.99
C THR A 352 13.29 19.73 -2.85
N ARG A 353 12.43 19.94 -3.85
CA ARG A 353 12.50 21.12 -4.74
C ARG A 353 11.60 22.28 -4.29
N VAL A 354 10.52 21.97 -3.54
CA VAL A 354 9.55 23.00 -3.13
C VAL A 354 9.70 23.42 -1.67
N ALA A 355 10.34 22.60 -0.83
CA ALA A 355 10.60 22.92 0.58
C ALA A 355 11.86 23.78 0.71
N PRO A 356 11.85 24.78 1.63
CA PRO A 356 13.05 25.57 1.94
C PRO A 356 14.19 24.69 2.46
N PRO A 357 15.44 24.89 1.99
CA PRO A 357 16.58 24.05 2.38
C PRO A 357 16.84 24.01 3.90
N ASP A 358 16.67 25.15 4.58
CA ASP A 358 16.84 25.32 6.04
C ASP A 358 15.75 24.65 6.86
N LYS A 359 14.58 24.35 6.26
CA LYS A 359 13.42 23.70 6.91
C LYS A 359 13.07 22.32 6.33
N MET A 360 14.00 21.71 5.61
CA MET A 360 13.76 20.40 4.98
C MET A 360 13.28 19.35 5.95
N GLY A 361 13.85 19.29 7.17
CA GLY A 361 13.43 18.34 8.22
C GLY A 361 11.98 18.53 8.65
N VAL A 362 11.52 19.78 8.79
CA VAL A 362 10.12 20.12 9.11
C VAL A 362 9.18 19.58 8.03
N PHE A 363 9.49 19.85 6.77
CA PHE A 363 8.62 19.45 5.67
C PHE A 363 8.66 17.93 5.40
N PHE A 364 9.76 17.23 5.63
CA PHE A 364 9.77 15.77 5.61
C PHE A 364 8.96 15.18 6.77
N GLY A 365 8.99 15.78 7.95
CA GLY A 365 8.11 15.39 9.06
C GLY A 365 6.63 15.52 8.69
N LEU A 366 6.23 16.67 8.13
CA LEU A 366 4.87 16.87 7.63
C LEU A 366 4.51 15.96 6.45
N TYR A 367 5.47 15.62 5.61
CA TYR A 367 5.27 14.67 4.51
C TYR A 367 4.87 13.29 5.02
N VAL A 368 5.52 12.80 6.07
CA VAL A 368 5.15 11.53 6.72
C VAL A 368 3.77 11.64 7.38
N LEU A 369 3.53 12.72 8.13
CA LEU A 369 2.23 12.97 8.77
C LEU A 369 1.10 13.07 7.75
N SER A 370 1.34 13.69 6.59
CA SER A 370 0.32 13.81 5.53
C SER A 370 -0.13 12.45 5.00
N GLY A 371 0.73 11.44 4.99
CA GLY A 371 0.36 10.09 4.53
C GLY A 371 -0.56 9.35 5.50
N SER A 372 -0.48 9.65 6.80
CA SER A 372 -1.32 9.01 7.82
C SER A 372 -2.60 9.79 8.16
N ALA A 373 -2.61 11.10 7.95
CA ALA A 373 -3.71 11.96 8.37
C ALA A 373 -5.04 11.70 7.63
N THR A 374 -4.97 11.25 6.37
CA THR A 374 -6.14 10.97 5.52
C THR A 374 -6.35 9.48 5.22
N MET A 375 -5.61 8.60 5.85
CA MET A 375 -5.62 7.16 5.60
C MET A 375 -7.02 6.50 5.72
N TRP A 376 -7.95 7.17 6.42
CA TRP A 376 -9.35 6.78 6.56
C TRP A 376 -10.24 7.23 5.40
N LEU A 377 -9.83 8.26 4.63
CA LEU A 377 -10.69 8.92 3.65
C LEU A 377 -10.97 8.04 2.43
N GLY A 378 -9.94 7.43 1.83
CA GLY A 378 -10.10 6.49 0.73
C GLY A 378 -11.04 5.34 1.08
N PRO A 379 -10.79 4.58 2.17
CA PRO A 379 -11.71 3.55 2.64
C PRO A 379 -13.13 4.03 2.91
N LEU A 380 -13.31 5.22 3.52
CA LEU A 380 -14.62 5.81 3.73
C LEU A 380 -15.38 6.04 2.43
N LEU A 381 -14.71 6.63 1.43
CA LEU A 381 -15.30 6.92 0.13
C LEU A 381 -15.63 5.63 -0.63
N VAL A 382 -14.73 4.64 -0.61
CA VAL A 382 -14.97 3.32 -1.21
C VAL A 382 -16.15 2.62 -0.54
N GLU A 383 -16.22 2.61 0.79
CA GLU A 383 -17.35 2.02 1.53
C GLU A 383 -18.67 2.68 1.15
N SER A 384 -18.72 4.01 1.24
CA SER A 384 -19.95 4.79 0.99
C SER A 384 -20.43 4.63 -0.45
N ALA A 385 -19.52 4.73 -1.42
CA ALA A 385 -19.88 4.59 -2.83
C ALA A 385 -20.28 3.15 -3.20
N THR A 386 -19.63 2.12 -2.60
CA THR A 386 -20.03 0.73 -2.81
C THR A 386 -21.43 0.48 -2.27
N ARG A 387 -21.77 1.00 -1.08
CA ARG A 387 -23.10 0.87 -0.48
C ARG A 387 -24.18 1.58 -1.30
N LEU A 388 -23.91 2.80 -1.76
CA LEU A 388 -24.87 3.60 -2.52
C LEU A 388 -25.06 3.08 -3.94
N GLY A 389 -23.98 2.68 -4.61
CA GLY A 389 -24.01 2.24 -6.00
C GLY A 389 -24.27 0.74 -6.21
N GLY A 390 -24.24 -0.07 -5.15
CA GLY A 390 -24.53 -1.51 -5.19
C GLY A 390 -23.53 -2.36 -5.99
N THR A 391 -22.41 -1.80 -6.45
CA THR A 391 -21.37 -2.50 -7.21
C THR A 391 -19.97 -2.13 -6.77
N GLN A 392 -19.01 -3.05 -6.99
CA GLN A 392 -17.61 -2.77 -6.70
C GLN A 392 -17.04 -1.63 -7.55
N ALA A 393 -17.48 -1.49 -8.79
CA ALA A 393 -17.05 -0.42 -9.69
C ALA A 393 -17.45 0.96 -9.15
N TRP A 394 -18.67 1.11 -8.65
CA TRP A 394 -19.10 2.33 -7.96
C TRP A 394 -18.23 2.64 -6.75
N GLY A 395 -17.84 1.62 -5.99
CA GLY A 395 -16.92 1.79 -4.85
C GLY A 395 -15.56 2.33 -5.23
N MET A 396 -15.05 1.97 -6.40
CA MET A 396 -13.73 2.44 -6.87
C MET A 396 -13.79 3.78 -7.64
N ALA A 397 -14.98 4.25 -8.03
CA ALA A 397 -15.13 5.51 -8.76
C ALA A 397 -14.63 6.76 -8.01
N PRO A 398 -14.86 6.94 -6.70
CA PRO A 398 -14.33 8.08 -5.94
C PRO A 398 -12.81 8.18 -5.95
N VAL A 399 -12.10 7.07 -6.14
CA VAL A 399 -10.64 7.05 -6.21
C VAL A 399 -10.14 7.89 -7.40
N VAL A 400 -10.84 7.83 -8.54
CA VAL A 400 -10.58 8.69 -9.70
C VAL A 400 -10.75 10.17 -9.32
N GLY A 401 -11.81 10.49 -8.57
CA GLY A 401 -12.05 11.84 -8.06
C GLY A 401 -10.93 12.34 -7.13
N MET A 402 -10.44 11.49 -6.23
CA MET A 402 -9.32 11.82 -5.34
C MET A 402 -8.04 12.13 -6.13
N LEU A 403 -7.69 11.28 -7.10
CA LEU A 403 -6.53 11.52 -7.96
C LEU A 403 -6.68 12.82 -8.75
N LEU A 404 -7.86 13.10 -9.27
CA LEU A 404 -8.16 14.33 -10.02
C LEU A 404 -8.05 15.57 -9.13
N ILE A 405 -8.64 15.56 -7.93
CA ILE A 405 -8.55 16.66 -6.96
C ILE A 405 -7.08 16.89 -6.58
N GLY A 406 -6.33 15.82 -6.29
CA GLY A 406 -4.90 15.90 -5.99
C GLY A 406 -4.11 16.53 -7.15
N LEU A 407 -4.38 16.11 -8.39
CA LEU A 407 -3.77 16.68 -9.59
C LEU A 407 -4.10 18.17 -9.76
N VAL A 408 -5.37 18.56 -9.57
CA VAL A 408 -5.80 19.97 -9.66
C VAL A 408 -5.08 20.83 -8.61
N ILE A 409 -5.01 20.37 -7.35
CA ILE A 409 -4.29 21.11 -6.29
C ILE A 409 -2.79 21.20 -6.64
N LEU A 410 -2.21 20.13 -7.20
CA LEU A 410 -0.79 20.12 -7.61
C LEU A 410 -0.47 21.17 -8.71
N MET A 411 -1.45 21.57 -9.51
CA MET A 411 -1.25 22.62 -10.51
C MET A 411 -0.86 23.96 -9.87
N PHE A 412 -1.34 24.25 -8.67
CA PHE A 412 -1.06 25.49 -7.94
C PHE A 412 0.32 25.50 -7.25
N VAL A 413 1.00 24.37 -7.19
CA VAL A 413 2.38 24.29 -6.66
C VAL A 413 3.34 25.00 -7.62
N ARG A 414 4.26 25.82 -7.10
CA ARG A 414 5.28 26.54 -7.87
C ARG A 414 6.63 25.84 -7.73
N GLY A 415 7.51 25.95 -8.77
CA GLY A 415 8.83 25.29 -8.77
C GLY A 415 8.78 23.82 -9.15
N GLY A 416 9.88 23.10 -8.90
CA GLY A 416 10.03 21.68 -9.29
C GLY A 416 10.46 21.48 -10.74
N GLU A 417 11.06 22.50 -11.35
CA GLU A 417 11.61 22.46 -12.71
C GLU A 417 12.92 21.65 -12.79
N PRO A 418 13.32 21.15 -13.99
CA PRO A 418 14.59 20.46 -14.18
C PRO A 418 15.78 21.33 -13.79
N ILE A 419 16.85 20.72 -13.26
CA ILE A 419 18.07 21.44 -12.84
C ILE A 419 18.68 22.23 -14.01
N ALA A 420 18.66 21.68 -15.22
CA ALA A 420 19.22 22.32 -16.41
C ALA A 420 18.56 23.68 -16.77
N ARG A 421 17.33 23.94 -16.30
CA ARG A 421 16.66 25.25 -16.51
C ARG A 421 16.92 26.26 -15.38
N GLN A 422 17.37 25.78 -14.20
CA GLN A 422 17.64 26.66 -13.06
C GLN A 422 19.01 27.39 -13.18
N THR A 423 19.92 26.88 -14.01
CA THR A 423 21.24 27.47 -14.26
C THR A 423 21.28 28.40 -15.46
N ALA A 424 20.18 28.55 -16.20
CA ALA A 424 20.08 29.36 -17.42
C ALA A 424 19.28 30.69 -17.23
N GLY A 425 18.87 31.02 -16.02
CA GLY A 425 18.21 32.28 -15.66
C GLY A 425 18.91 32.97 -14.50
#